data_a01d0f621aaca5031063bccb709669c5
#
_entry.id   a01d0f621aaca5031063bccb709669c5
#
_cell.length_a   1.000
_cell.length_b   1.000
_cell.length_c   1.000
_cell.angle_alpha   90.00
_cell.angle_beta   90.00
_cell.angle_gamma   90.00
#
_symmetry.space_group_name_H-M   'P 1'
#
loop_
_entity.id
_entity.type
_entity.pdbx_description
1 polymer ?
#
loop_
_entity_poly.entity_id
_entity_poly.type
_entity_poly.pdbx_seq_one_letter_code
_entity_poly.pdbx_strand_id
1 'polypeptide(L)'
;MIKASLHEFAAQGLRLVEVEKEHLADLADITDLLADRPERFIVFCDDLSFEDGESGYKAMKSALDGSVSAQVDNILIYATSNRRHLLPEYMKDNEGYTHTDDGELHPGEVVEEKISLSERFGLWLSFYPPKQDEYLAIVAHWLKHFGLNPQQIEAARAEALVWALERGSRSGRVAWQFAKHWAGSHA
;
A
#
# COMPACT_ATOMS: atom_id res chain seq x y z
N MET A 1 8.23 4.58 -0.99
CA MET A 1 8.79 3.79 0.11
C MET A 1 9.53 2.57 -0.42
N ILE A 2 8.91 1.60 -1.08
CA ILE A 2 9.55 0.36 -1.58
C ILE A 2 10.81 0.63 -2.42
N LYS A 3 10.74 1.51 -3.44
CA LYS A 3 11.90 1.87 -4.27
C LYS A 3 13.03 2.53 -3.45
N ALA A 4 12.69 3.29 -2.41
CA ALA A 4 13.70 3.88 -1.54
C ALA A 4 14.41 2.82 -0.70
N SER A 5 13.67 1.85 -0.14
CA SER A 5 14.26 0.72 0.57
C SER A 5 15.16 -0.12 -0.34
N LEU A 6 14.73 -0.38 -1.59
CA LEU A 6 15.57 -1.08 -2.55
C LEU A 6 16.85 -0.31 -2.84
N HIS A 7 16.78 1.00 -3.05
CA HIS A 7 17.96 1.85 -3.31
C HIS A 7 18.95 1.83 -2.13
N GLU A 8 18.43 1.89 -0.91
CA GLU A 8 19.24 1.91 0.32
C GLU A 8 19.94 0.56 0.57
N PHE A 9 19.24 -0.56 0.37
CA PHE A 9 19.71 -1.88 0.78
C PHE A 9 20.15 -2.79 -0.37
N ALA A 10 20.06 -2.37 -1.63
CA ALA A 10 20.46 -3.19 -2.78
C ALA A 10 21.92 -3.66 -2.72
N ALA A 11 22.83 -2.77 -2.25
CA ALA A 11 24.25 -3.11 -2.06
C ALA A 11 24.48 -4.16 -0.95
N GLN A 12 23.52 -4.28 -0.02
CA GLN A 12 23.53 -5.28 1.05
C GLN A 12 22.81 -6.58 0.67
N GLY A 13 22.46 -6.75 -0.60
CA GLY A 13 21.85 -7.96 -1.11
C GLY A 13 20.32 -7.94 -1.13
N LEU A 14 19.66 -6.81 -0.90
CA LEU A 14 18.20 -6.73 -1.04
C LEU A 14 17.82 -6.78 -2.52
N ARG A 15 16.79 -7.57 -2.83
CA ARG A 15 16.16 -7.69 -4.15
C ARG A 15 14.65 -7.45 -4.02
N LEU A 16 14.03 -7.04 -5.11
CA LEU A 16 12.59 -6.81 -5.21
C LEU A 16 12.01 -7.71 -6.28
N VAL A 17 10.96 -8.43 -5.94
CA VAL A 17 10.11 -9.18 -6.88
C VAL A 17 8.72 -8.58 -6.79
N GLU A 18 8.23 -8.04 -7.88
CA GLU A 18 6.87 -7.53 -8.00
C GLU A 18 5.97 -8.65 -8.52
N VAL A 19 4.87 -8.90 -7.83
CA VAL A 19 3.90 -9.94 -8.17
C VAL A 19 2.57 -9.26 -8.42
N GLU A 20 2.08 -9.35 -9.63
CA GLU A 20 0.75 -8.85 -10.02
C GLU A 20 -0.35 -9.74 -9.42
N LYS A 21 -1.52 -9.17 -9.22
CA LYS A 21 -2.66 -9.83 -8.58
C LYS A 21 -3.02 -11.17 -9.27
N GLU A 22 -2.96 -11.20 -10.60
CA GLU A 22 -3.26 -12.38 -11.40
C GLU A 22 -2.29 -13.55 -11.14
N HIS A 23 -1.08 -13.25 -10.67
CA HIS A 23 -0.03 -14.22 -10.39
C HIS A 23 0.10 -14.60 -8.91
N LEU A 24 -0.84 -14.18 -8.07
CA LEU A 24 -0.83 -14.54 -6.65
C LEU A 24 -0.96 -16.05 -6.41
N ALA A 25 -1.57 -16.79 -7.35
CA ALA A 25 -1.66 -18.25 -7.27
C ALA A 25 -0.27 -18.91 -7.31
N ASP A 26 0.70 -18.28 -7.96
CA ASP A 26 2.07 -18.78 -8.12
C ASP A 26 3.00 -18.34 -6.97
N LEU A 27 2.46 -17.63 -5.96
CA LEU A 27 3.26 -17.05 -4.88
C LEU A 27 4.05 -18.10 -4.10
N ALA A 28 3.49 -19.29 -3.90
CA ALA A 28 4.18 -20.40 -3.25
C ALA A 28 5.40 -20.84 -4.06
N ASP A 29 5.24 -21.04 -5.37
CA ASP A 29 6.33 -21.43 -6.26
C ASP A 29 7.42 -20.35 -6.33
N ILE A 30 7.02 -19.08 -6.33
CA ILE A 30 7.95 -17.94 -6.29
C ILE A 30 8.75 -17.96 -4.98
N THR A 31 8.10 -18.15 -3.85
CA THR A 31 8.79 -18.21 -2.55
C THR A 31 9.74 -19.41 -2.46
N ASP A 32 9.35 -20.57 -2.96
CA ASP A 32 10.21 -21.76 -3.00
C ASP A 32 11.46 -21.55 -3.87
N LEU A 33 11.33 -20.88 -5.03
CA LEU A 33 12.46 -20.54 -5.88
C LEU A 33 13.46 -19.57 -5.24
N LEU A 34 12.99 -18.75 -4.29
CA LEU A 34 13.80 -17.73 -3.61
C LEU A 34 14.39 -18.23 -2.29
N ALA A 35 13.84 -19.29 -1.70
CA ALA A 35 14.15 -19.77 -0.36
C ALA A 35 15.64 -20.07 -0.14
N ASP A 36 16.26 -20.75 -1.09
CA ASP A 36 17.66 -21.20 -0.99
C ASP A 36 18.68 -20.15 -1.47
N ARG A 37 18.23 -18.95 -1.79
CA ARG A 37 19.11 -17.89 -2.27
C ARG A 37 19.74 -17.11 -1.12
N PRO A 38 21.00 -16.65 -1.28
CA PRO A 38 21.69 -15.87 -0.25
C PRO A 38 21.19 -14.43 -0.11
N GLU A 39 20.46 -13.92 -1.12
CA GLU A 39 19.93 -12.58 -1.11
C GLU A 39 18.68 -12.49 -0.22
N ARG A 40 18.33 -11.29 0.20
CA ARG A 40 17.06 -10.99 0.87
C ARG A 40 16.07 -10.43 -0.14
N PHE A 41 14.82 -10.85 -0.06
CA PHE A 41 13.79 -10.49 -1.02
C PHE A 41 12.64 -9.75 -0.36
N ILE A 42 12.18 -8.69 -1.02
CA ILE A 42 10.84 -8.17 -0.82
C ILE A 42 9.99 -8.66 -1.98
N VAL A 43 8.99 -9.47 -1.69
CA VAL A 43 7.92 -9.82 -2.63
C VAL A 43 6.83 -8.76 -2.45
N PHE A 44 6.60 -7.97 -3.48
CA PHE A 44 5.73 -6.81 -3.43
C PHE A 44 4.49 -7.00 -4.27
N CYS A 45 3.32 -6.84 -3.64
CA CYS A 45 2.01 -6.90 -4.27
C CYS A 45 1.36 -5.51 -4.18
N ASP A 46 1.23 -4.81 -5.31
CA ASP A 46 0.63 -3.46 -5.34
C ASP A 46 -0.88 -3.55 -5.51
N ASP A 47 -1.60 -2.60 -4.88
CA ASP A 47 -3.08 -2.44 -4.93
C ASP A 47 -3.85 -3.74 -4.65
N LEU A 48 -3.40 -4.47 -3.61
CA LEU A 48 -3.97 -5.76 -3.25
C LEU A 48 -5.40 -5.57 -2.74
N SER A 49 -6.33 -6.20 -3.43
CA SER A 49 -7.74 -6.26 -3.04
C SER A 49 -8.35 -7.53 -3.61
N PHE A 50 -9.23 -8.18 -2.87
CA PHE A 50 -9.90 -9.40 -3.29
C PHE A 50 -11.41 -9.20 -3.35
N GLU A 51 -12.05 -9.90 -4.26
CA GLU A 51 -13.50 -10.10 -4.25
C GLU A 51 -13.82 -11.43 -3.54
N ASP A 52 -15.06 -11.59 -3.10
CA ASP A 52 -15.50 -12.78 -2.37
C ASP A 52 -15.26 -14.05 -3.22
N GLY A 53 -14.51 -15.03 -2.66
CA GLY A 53 -14.24 -16.31 -3.34
C GLY A 53 -13.07 -16.29 -4.33
N GLU A 54 -12.31 -15.22 -4.43
CA GLU A 54 -11.18 -15.11 -5.36
C GLU A 54 -10.03 -16.05 -4.95
N SER A 55 -9.47 -16.81 -5.91
CA SER A 55 -8.42 -17.81 -5.64
C SER A 55 -7.13 -17.21 -5.08
N GLY A 56 -6.77 -15.99 -5.48
CA GLY A 56 -5.61 -15.27 -4.97
C GLY A 56 -5.63 -15.01 -3.47
N TYR A 57 -6.83 -14.87 -2.87
CA TYR A 57 -6.99 -14.74 -1.43
C TYR A 57 -6.43 -15.95 -0.67
N LYS A 58 -6.79 -17.17 -1.10
CA LYS A 58 -6.32 -18.41 -0.47
C LYS A 58 -4.81 -18.60 -0.64
N ALA A 59 -4.27 -18.27 -1.81
CA ALA A 59 -2.85 -18.34 -2.09
C ALA A 59 -2.05 -17.38 -1.18
N MET A 60 -2.50 -16.13 -1.05
CA MET A 60 -1.88 -15.14 -0.16
C MET A 60 -1.94 -15.60 1.31
N LYS A 61 -3.10 -16.11 1.75
CA LYS A 61 -3.26 -16.63 3.11
C LYS A 61 -2.26 -17.77 3.39
N SER A 62 -2.14 -18.72 2.47
CA SER A 62 -1.19 -19.83 2.58
C SER A 62 0.26 -19.36 2.61
N ALA A 63 0.63 -18.38 1.78
CA ALA A 63 1.98 -17.83 1.74
C ALA A 63 2.35 -17.08 3.03
N LEU A 64 1.40 -16.35 3.63
CA LEU A 64 1.61 -15.61 4.89
C LEU A 64 1.63 -16.53 6.12
N ASP A 65 0.85 -17.63 6.12
CA ASP A 65 0.87 -18.62 7.20
C ASP A 65 2.20 -19.40 7.26
N GLY A 66 3.02 -19.26 6.23
CA GLY A 66 4.15 -20.15 6.00
C GLY A 66 3.63 -21.51 5.55
N SER A 67 4.03 -22.00 4.39
CA SER A 67 3.82 -23.42 4.09
C SER A 67 4.47 -24.24 5.21
N VAL A 68 3.99 -25.45 5.45
CA VAL A 68 4.52 -26.42 6.45
C VAL A 68 6.04 -26.64 6.34
N SER A 69 6.66 -26.16 5.29
CA SER A 69 8.10 -26.00 5.07
C SER A 69 8.55 -24.67 5.68
N ALA A 70 9.43 -24.74 6.64
CA ALA A 70 10.15 -23.69 7.38
C ALA A 70 9.91 -22.24 6.95
N GLN A 71 9.68 -21.36 7.93
CA GLN A 71 9.74 -19.89 7.72
C GLN A 71 10.99 -19.55 6.92
N VAL A 72 10.80 -18.98 5.74
CA VAL A 72 11.91 -18.59 4.85
C VAL A 72 12.40 -17.22 5.31
N ASP A 73 13.49 -17.21 6.08
CA ASP A 73 14.02 -16.00 6.76
C ASP A 73 14.51 -14.90 5.80
N ASN A 74 14.66 -15.19 4.52
CA ASN A 74 15.16 -14.25 3.53
C ASN A 74 14.07 -13.57 2.70
N ILE A 75 12.78 -13.83 2.95
CA ILE A 75 11.65 -13.27 2.20
C ILE A 75 10.74 -12.46 3.10
N LEU A 76 10.38 -11.25 2.66
CA LEU A 76 9.35 -10.40 3.26
C LEU A 76 8.28 -10.11 2.23
N ILE A 77 7.02 -10.33 2.59
CA ILE A 77 5.88 -10.00 1.73
C ILE A 77 5.38 -8.61 2.11
N TYR A 78 5.36 -7.70 1.13
CA TYR A 78 4.83 -6.35 1.26
C TYR A 78 3.62 -6.21 0.33
N ALA A 79 2.54 -5.68 0.87
CA ALA A 79 1.36 -5.37 0.07
C ALA A 79 0.92 -3.93 0.30
N THR A 80 0.39 -3.30 -0.75
CA THR A 80 -0.39 -2.06 -0.60
C THR A 80 -1.85 -2.34 -0.86
N SER A 81 -2.73 -1.62 -0.20
CA SER A 81 -4.16 -1.72 -0.42
C SER A 81 -4.85 -0.40 -0.12
N ASN A 82 -5.90 -0.12 -0.87
CA ASN A 82 -6.85 0.96 -0.59
C ASN A 82 -8.00 0.48 0.32
N ARG A 83 -8.07 -0.82 0.64
CA ARG A 83 -9.08 -1.44 1.49
C ARG A 83 -8.44 -1.87 2.82
N ARG A 84 -9.07 -1.53 3.94
CA ARG A 84 -8.53 -1.81 5.27
C ARG A 84 -8.30 -3.30 5.52
N HIS A 85 -9.23 -4.16 5.10
CA HIS A 85 -9.16 -5.61 5.31
C HIS A 85 -8.92 -6.39 4.02
N LEU A 86 -8.44 -5.73 2.94
CA LEU A 86 -8.15 -6.35 1.64
C LEU A 86 -9.39 -6.87 0.88
N LEU A 87 -10.56 -6.93 1.53
CA LEU A 87 -11.83 -7.39 0.99
C LEU A 87 -12.87 -6.27 1.04
N PRO A 88 -13.94 -6.32 0.21
CA PRO A 88 -15.02 -5.34 0.26
C PRO A 88 -15.71 -5.36 1.63
N GLU A 89 -15.95 -4.18 2.19
CA GLU A 89 -16.79 -4.01 3.37
C GLU A 89 -18.19 -3.64 2.90
N TYR A 90 -19.13 -4.57 2.98
CA TYR A 90 -20.54 -4.30 2.64
C TYR A 90 -21.31 -3.85 3.88
N MET A 91 -22.26 -2.92 3.73
CA MET A 91 -23.12 -2.49 4.85
C MET A 91 -23.87 -3.65 5.52
N LYS A 92 -24.25 -4.67 4.74
CA LYS A 92 -24.88 -5.91 5.23
C LYS A 92 -23.97 -6.75 6.13
N ASP A 93 -22.65 -6.61 6.03
CA ASP A 93 -21.69 -7.32 6.89
C ASP A 93 -21.79 -6.82 8.34
N ASN A 94 -22.19 -5.55 8.53
CA ASN A 94 -22.44 -4.97 9.84
C ASN A 94 -23.78 -5.42 10.47
N GLU A 95 -24.71 -5.98 9.68
CA GLU A 95 -25.98 -6.54 10.16
C GLU A 95 -25.82 -7.98 10.71
N GLY A 96 -24.68 -8.61 10.42
CA GLY A 96 -24.34 -9.97 10.87
C GLY A 96 -23.77 -10.06 12.28
N TYR A 97 -23.71 -8.97 13.04
CA TYR A 97 -23.32 -9.02 14.45
C TYR A 97 -24.44 -9.68 15.26
N THR A 98 -24.22 -10.90 15.70
CA THR A 98 -25.10 -11.57 16.66
C THR A 98 -24.69 -11.24 18.08
N HIS A 99 -25.64 -10.78 18.88
CA HIS A 99 -25.47 -10.72 20.33
C HIS A 99 -25.52 -12.14 20.88
N THR A 100 -24.46 -12.57 21.54
CA THR A 100 -24.51 -13.75 22.40
C THR A 100 -25.20 -13.39 23.71
N ASP A 101 -25.73 -14.39 24.41
CA ASP A 101 -26.39 -14.21 25.73
C ASP A 101 -25.47 -13.55 26.77
N ASP A 102 -24.15 -13.55 26.55
CA ASP A 102 -23.14 -12.90 27.38
C ASP A 102 -22.87 -11.44 27.01
N GLY A 103 -23.56 -10.90 25.99
CA GLY A 103 -23.44 -9.48 25.59
C GLY A 103 -22.21 -9.16 24.73
N GLU A 104 -21.45 -10.15 24.29
CA GLU A 104 -20.35 -9.96 23.36
C GLU A 104 -20.85 -9.91 21.91
N LEU A 105 -20.29 -8.99 21.13
CA LEU A 105 -20.56 -8.84 19.71
C LEU A 105 -19.56 -9.71 18.94
N HIS A 106 -20.05 -10.80 18.35
CA HIS A 106 -19.25 -11.59 17.43
C HIS A 106 -19.50 -11.12 15.99
N PRO A 107 -18.43 -10.81 15.23
CA PRO A 107 -18.55 -10.60 13.79
C PRO A 107 -19.10 -11.87 13.14
N GLY A 108 -19.93 -11.73 12.10
CA GLY A 108 -20.34 -12.89 11.29
C GLY A 108 -19.12 -13.59 10.67
N GLU A 109 -19.23 -14.90 10.35
CA GLU A 109 -18.15 -15.72 9.78
C GLU A 109 -17.45 -15.06 8.58
N VAL A 110 -18.18 -14.32 7.76
CA VAL A 110 -17.65 -13.58 6.60
C VAL A 110 -16.71 -12.45 7.04
N VAL A 111 -17.04 -11.75 8.12
CA VAL A 111 -16.22 -10.67 8.67
C VAL A 111 -14.96 -11.22 9.32
N GLU A 112 -15.07 -12.33 10.04
CA GLU A 112 -13.90 -13.03 10.62
C GLU A 112 -12.93 -13.51 9.53
N GLU A 113 -13.43 -14.05 8.43
CA GLU A 113 -12.60 -14.44 7.30
C GLU A 113 -11.88 -13.25 6.65
N LYS A 114 -12.59 -12.11 6.50
CA LYS A 114 -12.02 -10.86 5.96
C LYS A 114 -10.90 -10.29 6.85
N ILE A 115 -11.09 -10.31 8.15
CA ILE A 115 -10.08 -9.86 9.13
C ILE A 115 -8.87 -10.82 9.13
N SER A 116 -9.11 -12.10 9.03
CA SER A 116 -8.12 -13.18 9.13
C SER A 116 -6.91 -13.03 8.19
N LEU A 117 -7.07 -12.57 6.95
CA LEU A 117 -5.93 -12.35 6.05
C LEU A 117 -5.10 -11.13 6.47
N SER A 118 -5.78 -10.05 6.82
CA SER A 118 -5.11 -8.82 7.19
C SER A 118 -4.30 -8.96 8.47
N GLU A 119 -4.78 -9.73 9.45
CA GLU A 119 -4.07 -9.99 10.72
C GLU A 119 -2.77 -10.80 10.55
N ARG A 120 -2.61 -11.49 9.42
CA ARG A 120 -1.38 -12.23 9.11
C ARG A 120 -0.20 -11.33 8.73
N PHE A 121 -0.48 -10.08 8.35
CA PHE A 121 0.59 -9.09 8.17
C PHE A 121 1.06 -8.60 9.55
N GLY A 122 2.31 -8.83 9.88
CA GLY A 122 2.88 -8.48 11.17
C GLY A 122 3.06 -6.97 11.39
N LEU A 123 3.01 -6.15 10.32
CA LEU A 123 3.16 -4.70 10.40
C LEU A 123 2.19 -3.99 9.46
N TRP A 124 1.47 -3.02 10.02
CA TRP A 124 0.53 -2.18 9.30
C TRP A 124 0.98 -0.73 9.32
N LEU A 125 1.07 -0.15 8.14
CA LEU A 125 1.39 1.26 7.97
C LEU A 125 0.25 1.97 7.24
N SER A 126 -0.41 2.90 7.92
CA SER A 126 -1.49 3.69 7.33
C SER A 126 -0.95 5.00 6.79
N PHE A 127 -1.29 5.31 5.54
CA PHE A 127 -0.96 6.56 4.87
C PHE A 127 -2.21 7.40 4.71
N TYR A 128 -2.35 8.39 5.57
CA TYR A 128 -3.46 9.33 5.50
C TYR A 128 -3.18 10.45 4.49
N PRO A 129 -4.23 11.04 3.89
CA PRO A 129 -4.06 12.24 3.08
C PRO A 129 -3.32 13.33 3.88
N PRO A 130 -2.32 13.99 3.31
CA PRO A 130 -1.57 15.03 4.01
C PRO A 130 -2.48 16.21 4.37
N LYS A 131 -2.19 16.84 5.51
CA LYS A 131 -2.78 18.11 5.89
C LYS A 131 -2.35 19.20 4.88
N GLN A 132 -3.01 20.36 4.93
CA GLN A 132 -2.75 21.44 3.98
C GLN A 132 -1.28 21.84 3.95
N ASP A 133 -0.67 22.04 5.11
CA ASP A 133 0.74 22.48 5.19
C ASP A 133 1.72 21.41 4.72
N GLU A 134 1.43 20.14 5.02
CA GLU A 134 2.20 18.99 4.53
C GLU A 134 2.09 18.86 3.01
N TYR A 135 0.88 19.05 2.45
CA TYR A 135 0.67 19.06 1.00
C TYR A 135 1.47 20.18 0.33
N LEU A 136 1.41 21.40 0.88
CA LEU A 136 2.17 22.53 0.37
C LEU A 136 3.68 22.33 0.49
N ALA A 137 4.15 21.66 1.54
CA ALA A 137 5.55 21.28 1.69
C ALA A 137 6.00 20.29 0.59
N ILE A 138 5.15 19.31 0.25
CA ILE A 138 5.41 18.38 -0.86
C ILE A 138 5.45 19.13 -2.20
N VAL A 139 4.51 20.05 -2.43
CA VAL A 139 4.50 20.90 -3.64
C VAL A 139 5.79 21.71 -3.72
N ALA A 140 6.18 22.39 -2.65
CA ALA A 140 7.39 23.20 -2.59
C ALA A 140 8.66 22.36 -2.87
N HIS A 141 8.72 21.15 -2.34
CA HIS A 141 9.80 20.21 -2.62
C HIS A 141 9.94 19.92 -4.11
N TRP A 142 8.84 19.60 -4.79
CA TRP A 142 8.85 19.31 -6.23
C TRP A 142 9.12 20.53 -7.09
N LEU A 143 8.57 21.71 -6.75
CA LEU A 143 8.86 22.94 -7.45
C LEU A 143 10.35 23.32 -7.36
N LYS A 144 10.94 23.14 -6.17
CA LYS A 144 12.40 23.30 -5.98
C LYS A 144 13.20 22.30 -6.83
N HIS A 145 12.75 21.06 -6.90
CA HIS A 145 13.36 20.02 -7.76
C HIS A 145 13.33 20.41 -9.24
N PHE A 146 12.29 21.09 -9.69
CA PHE A 146 12.16 21.63 -11.05
C PHE A 146 12.90 22.98 -11.25
N GLY A 147 13.68 23.43 -10.28
CA GLY A 147 14.56 24.59 -10.39
C GLY A 147 13.91 25.96 -10.08
N LEU A 148 12.71 25.98 -9.53
CA LEU A 148 12.03 27.24 -9.21
C LEU A 148 12.64 27.88 -7.95
N ASN A 149 12.67 29.21 -7.95
CA ASN A 149 13.18 29.99 -6.82
C ASN A 149 12.11 30.12 -5.70
N PRO A 150 12.51 30.56 -4.48
CA PRO A 150 11.57 30.68 -3.35
C PRO A 150 10.38 31.59 -3.60
N GLN A 151 10.55 32.67 -4.39
CA GLN A 151 9.45 33.61 -4.70
C GLN A 151 8.40 32.95 -5.61
N GLN A 152 8.85 32.21 -6.62
CA GLN A 152 7.98 31.44 -7.51
C GLN A 152 7.24 30.34 -6.76
N ILE A 153 7.93 29.66 -5.83
CA ILE A 153 7.31 28.62 -4.98
C ILE A 153 6.22 29.21 -4.09
N GLU A 154 6.45 30.37 -3.50
CA GLU A 154 5.44 31.05 -2.67
C GLU A 154 4.24 31.50 -3.51
N ALA A 155 4.46 32.03 -4.72
CA ALA A 155 3.40 32.43 -5.64
C ALA A 155 2.50 31.25 -6.06
N ALA A 156 3.05 30.04 -6.17
CA ALA A 156 2.33 28.84 -6.57
C ALA A 156 1.35 28.30 -5.50
N ARG A 157 1.48 28.70 -4.23
CA ARG A 157 0.74 28.07 -3.10
C ARG A 157 -0.79 28.15 -3.25
N ALA A 158 -1.32 29.29 -3.64
CA ALA A 158 -2.76 29.46 -3.79
C ALA A 158 -3.32 28.57 -4.91
N GLU A 159 -2.64 28.52 -6.05
CA GLU A 159 -3.04 27.66 -7.17
C GLU A 159 -2.90 26.18 -6.86
N ALA A 160 -1.89 25.78 -6.07
CA ALA A 160 -1.74 24.42 -5.61
C ALA A 160 -2.94 23.94 -4.78
N LEU A 161 -3.50 24.81 -3.94
CA LEU A 161 -4.68 24.47 -3.15
C LEU A 161 -5.94 24.37 -4.02
N VAL A 162 -6.12 25.26 -4.99
CA VAL A 162 -7.22 25.18 -5.97
C VAL A 162 -7.10 23.88 -6.78
N TRP A 163 -5.91 23.55 -7.26
CA TRP A 163 -5.64 22.31 -7.98
C TRP A 163 -5.99 21.05 -7.17
N ALA A 164 -5.66 21.03 -5.88
CA ALA A 164 -6.00 19.92 -5.00
C ALA A 164 -7.52 19.83 -4.77
N LEU A 165 -8.20 20.97 -4.64
CA LEU A 165 -9.65 21.04 -4.47
C LEU A 165 -10.39 20.48 -5.70
N GLU A 166 -9.99 20.89 -6.91
CA GLU A 166 -10.57 20.42 -8.17
C GLU A 166 -10.41 18.89 -8.36
N ARG A 167 -9.35 18.30 -7.82
CA ARG A 167 -9.09 16.86 -7.86
C ARG A 167 -9.66 16.08 -6.68
N GLY A 168 -10.32 16.76 -5.75
CA GLY A 168 -10.95 16.16 -4.59
C GLY A 168 -9.97 15.51 -3.59
N SER A 169 -8.65 15.74 -3.74
CA SER A 169 -7.69 15.14 -2.81
C SER A 169 -6.38 15.93 -2.71
N ARG A 170 -5.78 15.85 -1.53
CA ARG A 170 -4.40 16.27 -1.27
C ARG A 170 -3.55 14.99 -1.15
N SER A 171 -2.72 14.73 -2.14
CA SER A 171 -1.84 13.54 -2.14
C SER A 171 -0.48 13.90 -2.75
N GLY A 172 0.53 13.09 -2.51
CA GLY A 172 1.84 13.25 -3.14
C GLY A 172 1.80 13.20 -4.67
N ARG A 173 0.89 12.41 -5.24
CA ARG A 173 0.65 12.34 -6.69
C ARG A 173 0.08 13.65 -7.21
N VAL A 174 -0.93 14.21 -6.55
CA VAL A 174 -1.55 15.48 -6.93
C VAL A 174 -0.55 16.63 -6.80
N ALA A 175 0.26 16.65 -5.74
CA ALA A 175 1.32 17.64 -5.55
C ALA A 175 2.38 17.60 -6.66
N TRP A 176 2.82 16.40 -7.04
CA TRP A 176 3.77 16.23 -8.13
C TRP A 176 3.20 16.64 -9.49
N GLN A 177 1.96 16.28 -9.79
CA GLN A 177 1.28 16.68 -11.03
C GLN A 177 1.13 18.19 -11.13
N PHE A 178 0.71 18.84 -10.04
CA PHE A 178 0.66 20.30 -9.97
C PHE A 178 2.03 20.92 -10.24
N ALA A 179 3.06 20.49 -9.50
CA ALA A 179 4.39 21.06 -9.60
C ALA A 179 4.97 20.92 -11.01
N LYS A 180 4.75 19.77 -11.65
CA LYS A 180 5.15 19.54 -13.04
C LYS A 180 4.45 20.46 -14.02
N HIS A 181 3.12 20.63 -13.86
CA HIS A 181 2.32 21.51 -14.70
C HIS A 181 2.75 22.97 -14.51
N TRP A 182 2.83 23.42 -13.27
CA TRP A 182 3.16 24.80 -12.93
C TRP A 182 4.57 25.19 -13.37
N ALA A 183 5.56 24.33 -13.16
CA ALA A 183 6.92 24.54 -13.63
C ALA A 183 6.97 24.65 -15.16
N GLY A 184 6.25 23.79 -15.91
CA GLY A 184 6.22 23.90 -17.38
C GLY A 184 5.54 25.15 -17.93
N SER A 185 4.68 25.80 -17.14
CA SER A 185 3.97 27.03 -17.54
C SER A 185 4.70 28.30 -17.13
N HIS A 186 5.69 28.22 -16.21
CA HIS A 186 6.38 29.36 -15.60
C HIS A 186 7.91 29.26 -15.66
N ALA A 187 8.43 28.33 -16.49
CA ALA A 187 9.87 28.15 -16.74
C ALA A 187 10.41 29.17 -17.76
#